data_2166908a7edaf4b683f847b0e78234f4
#
_entry.id   2166908a7edaf4b683f847b0e78234f4
#
_cell.length_a   1.000
_cell.length_b   1.000
_cell.length_c   1.000
_cell.angle_alpha   90.00
_cell.angle_beta   90.00
_cell.angle_gamma   90.00
#
_symmetry.space_group_name_H-M   'P 1'
#
loop_
_entity.id
_entity.type
_entity.pdbx_description
1 polymer ?
#
loop_
_entity_poly.entity_id
_entity_poly.type
_entity_poly.pdbx_seq_one_letter_code
_entity_poly.pdbx_strand_id
1 'polypeptide(L)'
;YDASGNILAISSTAETIFLSPKEINDALNDEENPVAWTKEVLAAALAKILDVSEEGILKKMARTDSMYEVLKFRVEEDIADQVRQYINDNKVKGVYLTTDAKRYYPYGDLAAQVIGFVGVDYTGLFGLEAEYDKELQGQSGLVVTAKANQQNDLLYEYSQYFDPENGDELQVTLEATVQYYLEKGMKDMCDAYSPANGATGIVLDVRNGGILAMASFPNYD
;
A
#
# COMPACT_ATOMS: atom_id res chain seq x y z
N TYR A 1 12.11 -13.06 -4.64
CA TYR A 1 11.83 -14.34 -5.31
C TYR A 1 12.48 -15.50 -4.54
N ASP A 2 11.87 -16.70 -4.61
CA ASP A 2 12.52 -17.93 -4.16
C ASP A 2 13.60 -18.40 -5.15
N ALA A 3 14.28 -19.53 -4.86
CA ALA A 3 15.32 -20.09 -5.73
C ALA A 3 14.81 -20.52 -7.11
N SER A 4 13.52 -20.84 -7.23
CA SER A 4 12.85 -21.25 -8.46
C SER A 4 12.22 -20.09 -9.24
N GLY A 5 12.30 -18.85 -8.73
CA GLY A 5 11.72 -17.64 -9.34
C GLY A 5 10.25 -17.42 -8.97
N ASN A 6 9.70 -18.09 -7.96
CA ASN A 6 8.37 -17.77 -7.46
C ASN A 6 8.40 -16.48 -6.66
N ILE A 7 7.37 -15.65 -6.80
CA ILE A 7 7.25 -14.37 -6.11
C ILE A 7 6.89 -14.61 -4.64
N LEU A 8 7.81 -14.30 -3.72
CA LEU A 8 7.57 -14.36 -2.29
C LEU A 8 6.97 -13.05 -1.76
N ALA A 9 7.44 -11.92 -2.29
CA ALA A 9 6.92 -10.59 -2.00
C ALA A 9 7.05 -9.70 -3.23
N ILE A 10 6.06 -8.83 -3.48
CA ILE A 10 6.06 -7.91 -4.62
C ILE A 10 5.33 -6.62 -4.24
N SER A 11 5.83 -5.48 -4.75
CA SER A 11 5.11 -4.22 -4.69
C SER A 11 4.24 -4.08 -5.94
N SER A 12 3.00 -3.69 -5.76
CA SER A 12 2.05 -3.38 -6.83
C SER A 12 1.56 -1.96 -6.68
N THR A 13 1.21 -1.33 -7.79
CA THR A 13 0.61 0.00 -7.79
C THR A 13 -0.73 -0.05 -7.05
N ALA A 14 -0.93 0.91 -6.18
CA ALA A 14 -2.17 1.16 -5.47
C ALA A 14 -2.43 2.66 -5.48
N GLU A 15 -3.54 3.10 -4.92
CA GLU A 15 -3.86 4.51 -4.84
C GLU A 15 -4.36 4.88 -3.45
N THR A 16 -3.91 6.02 -2.97
CA THR A 16 -4.43 6.64 -1.75
C THR A 16 -5.48 7.67 -2.13
N ILE A 17 -6.67 7.55 -1.55
CA ILE A 17 -7.80 8.44 -1.79
C ILE A 17 -7.93 9.42 -0.65
N PHE A 18 -7.97 10.71 -0.99
CA PHE A 18 -8.08 11.77 0.00
C PHE A 18 -9.09 12.86 -0.43
N LEU A 19 -9.54 13.62 0.56
CA LEU A 19 -10.43 14.77 0.37
C LEU A 19 -9.65 16.07 0.58
N SER A 20 -10.09 17.10 -0.13
CA SER A 20 -9.89 18.49 0.20
C SER A 20 -11.21 19.08 0.73
N PRO A 21 -11.47 19.00 2.05
CA PRO A 21 -12.73 19.52 2.63
C PRO A 21 -12.98 20.99 2.31
N LYS A 22 -11.91 21.78 2.18
CA LYS A 22 -11.98 23.17 1.75
C LYS A 22 -12.59 23.29 0.36
N GLU A 23 -12.06 22.58 -0.63
CA GLU A 23 -12.57 22.62 -2.01
C GLU A 23 -13.98 22.05 -2.13
N ILE A 24 -14.32 21.00 -1.35
CA ILE A 24 -15.69 20.49 -1.26
C ILE A 24 -16.64 21.59 -0.77
N ASN A 25 -16.24 22.31 0.28
CA ASN A 25 -17.05 23.40 0.83
C ASN A 25 -17.17 24.58 -0.14
N ASP A 26 -16.07 24.96 -0.80
CA ASP A 26 -16.05 26.01 -1.81
C ASP A 26 -16.97 25.63 -3.00
N ALA A 27 -16.94 24.40 -3.46
CA ALA A 27 -17.80 23.91 -4.55
C ALA A 27 -19.28 23.89 -4.17
N LEU A 28 -19.64 23.59 -2.93
CA LEU A 28 -21.02 23.59 -2.46
C LEU A 28 -21.59 25.00 -2.28
N ASN A 29 -20.74 26.00 -2.07
CA ASN A 29 -21.11 27.41 -1.89
C ASN A 29 -20.94 28.22 -3.19
N ASP A 30 -20.54 27.62 -4.30
CA ASP A 30 -20.37 28.27 -5.59
C ASP A 30 -21.76 28.51 -6.25
N GLU A 31 -22.29 29.73 -6.11
CA GLU A 31 -23.58 30.13 -6.67
C GLU A 31 -23.55 30.26 -8.20
N GLU A 32 -22.38 30.49 -8.81
CA GLU A 32 -22.22 30.61 -10.25
C GLU A 32 -22.21 29.24 -10.95
N ASN A 33 -21.65 28.23 -10.25
CA ASN A 33 -21.53 26.85 -10.80
C ASN A 33 -22.05 25.82 -9.78
N PRO A 34 -23.35 25.75 -9.51
CA PRO A 34 -23.91 24.87 -8.51
C PRO A 34 -23.66 23.39 -8.82
N VAL A 35 -23.22 22.64 -7.84
CA VAL A 35 -23.04 21.19 -7.93
C VAL A 35 -24.33 20.45 -7.61
N ALA A 36 -24.52 19.26 -8.22
CA ALA A 36 -25.74 18.47 -8.05
C ALA A 36 -25.71 17.51 -6.83
N TRP A 37 -24.60 17.48 -6.09
CA TRP A 37 -24.40 16.58 -4.95
C TRP A 37 -24.30 17.34 -3.63
N THR A 38 -24.58 16.66 -2.52
CA THR A 38 -24.41 17.17 -1.14
C THR A 38 -23.31 16.38 -0.41
N LYS A 39 -22.87 16.86 0.77
CA LYS A 39 -21.88 16.16 1.60
C LYS A 39 -22.34 14.75 1.97
N GLU A 40 -23.61 14.59 2.28
CA GLU A 40 -24.21 13.32 2.69
C GLU A 40 -24.24 12.33 1.51
N VAL A 41 -24.69 12.78 0.33
CA VAL A 41 -24.72 11.95 -0.88
C VAL A 41 -23.31 11.51 -1.28
N LEU A 42 -22.34 12.44 -1.25
CA LEU A 42 -20.96 12.14 -1.55
C LEU A 42 -20.35 11.18 -0.51
N ALA A 43 -20.59 11.41 0.77
CA ALA A 43 -20.09 10.55 1.84
C ALA A 43 -20.66 9.14 1.76
N ALA A 44 -21.96 9.00 1.53
CA ALA A 44 -22.63 7.70 1.39
C ALA A 44 -22.10 6.90 0.18
N ALA A 45 -21.89 7.57 -0.96
CA ALA A 45 -21.35 6.94 -2.15
C ALA A 45 -19.90 6.47 -1.94
N LEU A 46 -19.02 7.34 -1.43
CA LEU A 46 -17.63 7.00 -1.13
C LEU A 46 -17.52 5.92 -0.05
N ALA A 47 -18.36 5.97 0.99
CA ALA A 47 -18.40 4.96 2.04
C ALA A 47 -18.70 3.57 1.48
N LYS A 48 -19.65 3.48 0.53
CA LYS A 48 -20.03 2.23 -0.13
C LYS A 48 -18.92 1.69 -1.04
N ILE A 49 -18.27 2.56 -1.82
CA ILE A 49 -17.19 2.14 -2.76
C ILE A 49 -15.95 1.72 -1.97
N LEU A 50 -15.59 2.48 -0.94
CA LEU A 50 -14.34 2.30 -0.20
C LEU A 50 -14.47 1.32 0.97
N ASP A 51 -15.67 0.87 1.32
CA ASP A 51 -15.96 0.07 2.50
C ASP A 51 -15.39 0.73 3.79
N VAL A 52 -15.81 1.98 4.02
CA VAL A 52 -15.44 2.78 5.19
C VAL A 52 -16.67 3.44 5.81
N SER A 53 -16.57 3.91 7.05
CA SER A 53 -17.68 4.56 7.74
C SER A 53 -18.07 5.88 7.08
N GLU A 54 -19.35 6.03 6.73
CA GLU A 54 -19.94 7.29 6.25
C GLU A 54 -19.76 8.42 7.26
N GLU A 55 -20.01 8.15 8.55
CA GLU A 55 -19.81 9.10 9.64
C GLU A 55 -18.35 9.58 9.72
N GLY A 56 -17.39 8.65 9.49
CA GLY A 56 -15.97 8.95 9.43
C GLY A 56 -15.62 9.92 8.30
N ILE A 57 -16.23 9.75 7.12
CA ILE A 57 -16.07 10.65 5.98
C ILE A 57 -16.65 12.02 6.30
N LEU A 58 -17.89 12.07 6.80
CA LEU A 58 -18.56 13.35 7.16
C LEU A 58 -17.76 14.12 8.21
N LYS A 59 -17.18 13.43 9.20
CA LYS A 59 -16.33 14.04 10.22
C LYS A 59 -15.05 14.66 9.62
N LYS A 60 -14.49 14.03 8.59
CA LYS A 60 -13.35 14.60 7.85
C LYS A 60 -13.77 15.80 7.00
N MET A 61 -14.91 15.72 6.30
CA MET A 61 -15.47 16.82 5.51
C MET A 61 -15.88 18.05 6.36
N ALA A 62 -16.12 17.87 7.66
CA ALA A 62 -16.42 18.94 8.58
C ALA A 62 -15.21 19.85 8.89
N ARG A 63 -13.99 19.42 8.56
CA ARG A 63 -12.76 20.19 8.72
C ARG A 63 -12.54 21.15 7.54
N THR A 64 -13.42 22.12 7.38
CA THR A 64 -13.51 22.99 6.18
C THR A 64 -12.23 23.76 5.82
N ASP A 65 -11.27 23.88 6.73
CA ASP A 65 -9.97 24.53 6.47
C ASP A 65 -8.89 23.54 5.99
N SER A 66 -9.15 22.23 6.08
CA SER A 66 -8.21 21.20 5.64
C SER A 66 -8.26 21.02 4.12
N MET A 67 -7.08 20.87 3.52
CA MET A 67 -6.92 20.54 2.09
C MET A 67 -6.54 19.07 1.86
N TYR A 68 -6.28 18.32 2.93
CA TYR A 68 -5.83 16.93 2.80
C TYR A 68 -6.33 16.09 3.98
N GLU A 69 -7.30 15.23 3.71
CA GLU A 69 -7.87 14.28 4.67
C GLU A 69 -7.96 12.91 3.99
N VAL A 70 -7.09 11.99 4.35
CA VAL A 70 -7.07 10.66 3.73
C VAL A 70 -8.33 9.88 4.10
N LEU A 71 -9.00 9.32 3.10
CA LEU A 71 -10.14 8.41 3.28
C LEU A 71 -9.68 6.97 3.43
N LYS A 72 -8.89 6.51 2.47
CA LYS A 72 -8.36 5.14 2.47
C LYS A 72 -6.99 5.10 1.80
N PHE A 73 -6.05 4.43 2.45
CA PHE A 73 -4.73 4.17 1.89
C PHE A 73 -4.74 2.92 1.02
N ARG A 74 -3.91 2.87 0.00
CA ARG A 74 -3.52 1.66 -0.75
C ARG A 74 -4.72 0.91 -1.32
N VAL A 75 -5.61 1.64 -1.94
CA VAL A 75 -6.79 1.11 -2.63
C VAL A 75 -6.35 0.45 -3.92
N GLU A 76 -6.90 -0.70 -4.21
CA GLU A 76 -6.63 -1.44 -5.44
C GLU A 76 -7.25 -0.74 -6.65
N GLU A 77 -6.70 -0.98 -7.84
CA GLU A 77 -7.02 -0.25 -9.06
C GLU A 77 -8.52 -0.32 -9.43
N ASP A 78 -9.14 -1.48 -9.23
CA ASP A 78 -10.56 -1.70 -9.52
C ASP A 78 -11.49 -0.83 -8.67
N ILE A 79 -11.13 -0.62 -7.39
CA ILE A 79 -11.87 0.26 -6.47
C ILE A 79 -11.54 1.73 -6.77
N ALA A 80 -10.28 2.04 -7.07
CA ALA A 80 -9.86 3.38 -7.46
C ALA A 80 -10.57 3.85 -8.74
N ASP A 81 -10.75 2.96 -9.72
CA ASP A 81 -11.49 3.24 -10.95
C ASP A 81 -12.97 3.52 -10.69
N GLN A 82 -13.60 2.80 -9.76
CA GLN A 82 -14.99 3.10 -9.36
C GLN A 82 -15.08 4.52 -8.75
N VAL A 83 -14.10 4.92 -7.94
CA VAL A 83 -14.06 6.30 -7.40
C VAL A 83 -13.84 7.32 -8.51
N ARG A 84 -12.92 7.08 -9.45
CA ARG A 84 -12.70 7.96 -10.61
C ARG A 84 -13.97 8.11 -11.45
N GLN A 85 -14.64 6.99 -11.73
CA GLN A 85 -15.89 7.00 -12.47
C GLN A 85 -16.94 7.83 -11.74
N TYR A 86 -17.11 7.62 -10.43
CA TYR A 86 -18.07 8.40 -9.63
C TYR A 86 -17.75 9.89 -9.65
N ILE A 87 -16.48 10.28 -9.51
CA ILE A 87 -16.01 11.68 -9.58
C ILE A 87 -16.37 12.29 -10.92
N ASN A 88 -16.09 11.59 -12.02
CA ASN A 88 -16.33 12.08 -13.38
C ASN A 88 -17.83 12.21 -13.70
N ASP A 89 -18.63 11.19 -13.37
CA ASP A 89 -20.06 11.16 -13.65
C ASP A 89 -20.83 12.26 -12.90
N ASN A 90 -20.41 12.54 -11.67
CA ASN A 90 -21.08 13.53 -10.82
C ASN A 90 -20.32 14.89 -10.76
N LYS A 91 -19.23 15.04 -11.53
CA LYS A 91 -18.38 16.24 -11.53
C LYS A 91 -17.98 16.67 -10.12
N VAL A 92 -17.57 15.72 -9.29
CA VAL A 92 -17.20 15.94 -7.91
C VAL A 92 -15.87 16.71 -7.86
N LYS A 93 -15.83 17.76 -7.03
CA LYS A 93 -14.61 18.52 -6.73
C LYS A 93 -14.14 18.20 -5.31
N GLY A 94 -12.83 18.26 -5.08
CA GLY A 94 -12.23 18.04 -3.75
C GLY A 94 -12.09 16.59 -3.33
N VAL A 95 -12.20 15.62 -4.27
CA VAL A 95 -11.84 14.21 -4.06
C VAL A 95 -10.72 13.87 -5.02
N TYR A 96 -9.63 13.33 -4.50
CA TYR A 96 -8.41 13.10 -5.25
C TYR A 96 -7.85 11.70 -4.99
N LEU A 97 -7.16 11.20 -5.99
CA LEU A 97 -6.41 9.95 -5.93
C LEU A 97 -4.93 10.29 -6.19
N THR A 98 -4.06 9.72 -5.40
CA THR A 98 -2.61 9.81 -5.60
C THR A 98 -2.01 8.42 -5.69
N THR A 99 -1.07 8.25 -6.61
CA THR A 99 -0.36 6.98 -6.78
C THR A 99 0.37 6.63 -5.49
N ASP A 100 0.24 5.38 -5.12
CA ASP A 100 0.82 4.77 -3.94
C ASP A 100 1.31 3.36 -4.32
N ALA A 101 1.95 2.64 -3.43
CA ALA A 101 2.33 1.27 -3.63
C ALA A 101 1.73 0.40 -2.52
N LYS A 102 1.57 -0.90 -2.78
CA LYS A 102 1.13 -1.88 -1.79
C LYS A 102 2.04 -3.11 -1.89
N ARG A 103 2.59 -3.51 -0.75
CA ARG A 103 3.38 -4.73 -0.67
C ARG A 103 2.45 -5.92 -0.52
N TYR A 104 2.64 -6.93 -1.36
CA TYR A 104 1.87 -8.17 -1.38
C TYR A 104 2.78 -9.35 -1.07
N TYR A 105 2.26 -10.28 -0.31
CA TYR A 105 2.88 -11.56 0.03
C TYR A 105 1.96 -12.67 -0.49
N PRO A 106 2.16 -13.18 -1.73
CA PRO A 106 1.23 -14.08 -2.39
C PRO A 106 0.95 -15.38 -1.65
N TYR A 107 1.90 -15.81 -0.81
CA TYR A 107 1.78 -17.04 -0.01
C TYR A 107 1.35 -16.78 1.45
N GLY A 108 0.84 -15.57 1.76
CA GLY A 108 0.40 -15.21 3.11
C GLY A 108 1.54 -15.25 4.11
N ASP A 109 1.40 -16.07 5.14
CA ASP A 109 2.34 -16.22 6.26
C ASP A 109 3.55 -17.14 5.98
N LEU A 110 3.64 -17.70 4.76
CA LEU A 110 4.77 -18.56 4.39
C LEU A 110 6.10 -17.81 4.49
N ALA A 111 7.03 -18.38 5.25
CA ALA A 111 8.35 -17.78 5.53
C ALA A 111 8.29 -16.36 6.15
N ALA A 112 7.17 -15.97 6.79
CA ALA A 112 6.96 -14.62 7.32
C ALA A 112 8.11 -14.13 8.22
N GLN A 113 8.68 -15.01 9.05
CA GLN A 113 9.80 -14.66 9.94
C GLN A 113 11.12 -14.43 9.18
N VAL A 114 11.26 -14.96 7.98
CA VAL A 114 12.45 -14.79 7.12
C VAL A 114 12.25 -13.58 6.21
N ILE A 115 11.13 -13.54 5.48
CA ILE A 115 10.81 -12.45 4.56
C ILE A 115 10.65 -11.15 5.35
N GLY A 116 9.90 -11.18 6.44
CA GLY A 116 9.54 -10.01 7.21
C GLY A 116 8.37 -9.25 6.61
N PHE A 117 8.25 -7.99 6.96
CA PHE A 117 7.19 -7.10 6.50
C PHE A 117 7.65 -5.64 6.47
N VAL A 118 6.90 -4.81 5.74
CA VAL A 118 7.11 -3.37 5.64
C VAL A 118 6.08 -2.59 6.47
N GLY A 119 6.48 -1.43 6.96
CA GLY A 119 5.60 -0.48 7.66
C GLY A 119 4.65 0.27 6.72
N VAL A 120 3.86 1.19 7.31
CA VAL A 120 2.97 2.08 6.55
C VAL A 120 3.72 3.08 5.67
N ASP A 121 4.96 3.36 5.98
CA ASP A 121 5.88 4.24 5.26
C ASP A 121 6.80 3.50 4.27
N TYR A 122 6.51 2.22 4.02
CA TYR A 122 7.30 1.30 3.18
C TYR A 122 8.70 0.96 3.68
N THR A 123 9.07 1.37 4.88
CA THR A 123 10.33 0.96 5.50
C THR A 123 10.22 -0.50 5.92
N GLY A 124 11.21 -1.30 5.59
CA GLY A 124 11.33 -2.67 6.06
C GLY A 124 11.48 -2.71 7.58
N LEU A 125 10.58 -3.42 8.28
CA LEU A 125 10.55 -3.46 9.74
C LEU A 125 11.17 -4.74 10.31
N PHE A 126 11.15 -5.82 9.55
CA PHE A 126 11.63 -7.12 9.99
C PHE A 126 12.14 -7.98 8.83
N GLY A 127 12.97 -9.00 9.13
CA GLY A 127 13.46 -10.00 8.19
C GLY A 127 14.28 -9.42 7.04
N LEU A 128 14.17 -10.04 5.87
CA LEU A 128 14.86 -9.61 4.64
C LEU A 128 14.39 -8.24 4.16
N GLU A 129 13.10 -7.90 4.37
CA GLU A 129 12.58 -6.57 4.05
C GLU A 129 13.33 -5.46 4.81
N ALA A 130 13.70 -5.69 6.08
CA ALA A 130 14.45 -4.72 6.87
C ALA A 130 15.95 -4.70 6.51
N GLU A 131 16.55 -5.87 6.28
CA GLU A 131 17.98 -5.99 5.99
C GLU A 131 18.35 -5.38 4.63
N TYR A 132 17.47 -5.56 3.64
CA TYR A 132 17.65 -5.08 2.26
C TYR A 132 16.74 -3.91 1.91
N ASP A 133 16.27 -3.15 2.92
CA ASP A 133 15.34 -2.04 2.72
C ASP A 133 15.85 -1.02 1.70
N LYS A 134 17.13 -0.66 1.75
CA LYS A 134 17.74 0.34 0.86
C LYS A 134 17.78 -0.11 -0.60
N GLU A 135 18.04 -1.40 -0.83
CA GLU A 135 18.12 -2.01 -2.15
C GLU A 135 16.72 -2.22 -2.74
N LEU A 136 15.76 -2.61 -1.88
CA LEU A 136 14.39 -2.92 -2.29
C LEU A 136 13.52 -1.67 -2.48
N GLN A 137 13.85 -0.55 -1.80
CA GLN A 137 12.99 0.64 -1.70
C GLN A 137 13.16 1.49 -2.93
N GLY A 138 13.42 1.45 -4.00
CA GLY A 138 13.46 2.38 -5.14
C GLY A 138 13.44 3.88 -4.78
N GLN A 139 13.36 4.73 -5.75
CA GLN A 139 13.26 6.18 -5.58
C GLN A 139 11.92 6.70 -6.09
N SER A 140 11.23 7.46 -5.26
CA SER A 140 9.98 8.12 -5.67
C SER A 140 10.24 9.18 -6.73
N GLY A 141 9.39 9.22 -7.75
CA GLY A 141 9.40 10.30 -8.72
C GLY A 141 9.07 11.65 -8.06
N LEU A 142 9.60 12.72 -8.63
CA LEU A 142 9.38 14.08 -8.15
C LEU A 142 8.91 14.97 -9.28
N VAL A 143 7.84 15.74 -9.04
CA VAL A 143 7.39 16.80 -9.92
C VAL A 143 7.65 18.14 -9.25
N VAL A 144 8.54 18.92 -9.80
CA VAL A 144 8.81 20.28 -9.36
C VAL A 144 8.09 21.26 -10.26
N THR A 145 7.04 21.90 -9.73
CA THR A 145 6.27 22.91 -10.45
C THR A 145 6.51 24.29 -9.85
N ALA A 146 7.01 25.24 -10.62
CA ALA A 146 7.10 26.62 -10.23
C ALA A 146 5.78 27.34 -10.55
N LYS A 147 5.03 27.77 -9.52
CA LYS A 147 3.85 28.65 -9.68
C LYS A 147 4.25 30.08 -9.39
N ALA A 148 3.96 30.99 -10.33
CA ALA A 148 4.08 32.41 -10.08
C ALA A 148 3.00 32.88 -9.11
N ASN A 149 3.37 33.74 -8.17
CA ASN A 149 2.42 34.45 -7.32
C ASN A 149 1.62 35.44 -8.17
N GLN A 150 0.35 35.68 -7.88
CA GLN A 150 -0.66 36.39 -8.67
C GLN A 150 -0.32 37.84 -9.13
N GLN A 151 0.89 38.31 -8.91
CA GLN A 151 1.29 39.67 -9.25
C GLN A 151 2.33 39.84 -10.36
N ASN A 152 2.88 38.73 -10.89
CA ASN A 152 3.77 38.78 -12.06
C ASN A 152 3.41 37.66 -13.02
N ASP A 153 2.93 38.04 -14.22
CA ASP A 153 2.74 37.12 -15.36
C ASP A 153 4.06 36.45 -15.74
N LEU A 154 4.38 35.30 -15.15
CA LEU A 154 5.36 34.41 -15.71
C LEU A 154 4.69 33.67 -16.86
N LEU A 155 5.09 33.98 -18.09
CA LEU A 155 4.57 33.44 -19.34
C LEU A 155 4.85 31.94 -19.53
N TYR A 156 5.48 31.26 -18.56
CA TYR A 156 5.83 29.84 -18.66
C TYR A 156 5.63 29.14 -17.32
N GLU A 157 4.78 28.13 -17.33
CA GLU A 157 4.69 27.14 -16.26
C GLU A 157 5.87 26.17 -16.44
N TYR A 158 6.89 26.26 -15.58
CA TYR A 158 8.03 25.36 -15.62
C TYR A 158 7.74 24.16 -14.72
N SER A 159 7.59 22.99 -15.31
CA SER A 159 7.47 21.73 -14.58
C SER A 159 8.66 20.84 -14.94
N GLN A 160 9.43 20.44 -13.96
CA GLN A 160 10.48 19.43 -14.11
C GLN A 160 9.97 18.12 -13.52
N TYR A 161 9.98 17.08 -14.32
CA TYR A 161 9.56 15.74 -13.95
C TYR A 161 10.78 14.83 -13.80
N PHE A 162 10.86 14.14 -12.67
CA PHE A 162 11.84 13.09 -12.41
C PHE A 162 11.09 11.78 -12.32
N ASP A 163 11.41 10.84 -13.19
CA ASP A 163 10.78 9.51 -13.18
C ASP A 163 11.09 8.75 -11.88
N PRO A 164 10.17 7.93 -11.39
CA PRO A 164 10.45 7.02 -10.29
C PRO A 164 11.41 5.92 -10.74
N GLU A 165 12.31 5.51 -9.86
CA GLU A 165 13.21 4.37 -10.08
C GLU A 165 12.78 3.20 -9.20
N ASN A 166 12.58 2.03 -9.81
CA ASN A 166 12.27 0.81 -9.06
C ASN A 166 13.47 0.37 -8.22
N GLY A 167 13.20 -0.24 -7.07
CA GLY A 167 14.22 -0.91 -6.29
C GLY A 167 14.75 -2.18 -6.96
N ASP A 168 15.80 -2.73 -6.40
CA ASP A 168 16.42 -3.97 -6.87
C ASP A 168 15.56 -5.20 -6.54
N GLU A 169 15.80 -6.30 -7.25
CA GLU A 169 15.17 -7.58 -7.01
C GLU A 169 16.08 -8.49 -6.17
N LEU A 170 15.52 -9.11 -5.13
CA LEU A 170 16.21 -10.07 -4.29
C LEU A 170 15.75 -11.49 -4.61
N GLN A 171 16.69 -12.36 -4.98
CA GLN A 171 16.46 -13.79 -5.10
C GLN A 171 17.17 -14.52 -3.96
N VAL A 172 16.41 -15.33 -3.20
CA VAL A 172 16.91 -16.08 -2.06
C VAL A 172 17.05 -17.57 -2.39
N THR A 173 17.73 -18.31 -1.54
CA THR A 173 17.91 -19.78 -1.68
C THR A 173 16.72 -20.57 -1.16
N LEU A 174 15.73 -19.92 -0.53
CA LEU A 174 14.51 -20.57 -0.08
C LEU A 174 13.76 -21.20 -1.27
N GLU A 175 13.15 -22.35 -1.03
CA GLU A 175 12.24 -23.04 -1.95
C GLU A 175 10.84 -23.05 -1.34
N ALA A 176 9.87 -22.37 -1.95
CA ALA A 176 8.52 -22.23 -1.41
C ALA A 176 7.86 -23.56 -1.05
N THR A 177 8.08 -24.58 -1.89
CA THR A 177 7.55 -25.94 -1.63
C THR A 177 8.18 -26.59 -0.41
N VAL A 178 9.50 -26.49 -0.24
CA VAL A 178 10.22 -27.06 0.92
C VAL A 178 9.81 -26.32 2.19
N GLN A 179 9.72 -24.99 2.11
CA GLN A 179 9.26 -24.12 3.19
C GLN A 179 7.85 -24.50 3.67
N TYR A 180 6.92 -24.67 2.75
CA TYR A 180 5.55 -25.09 3.05
C TYR A 180 5.51 -26.43 3.81
N TYR A 181 6.25 -27.44 3.35
CA TYR A 181 6.26 -28.73 4.02
C TYR A 181 6.95 -28.69 5.39
N LEU A 182 7.98 -27.86 5.56
CA LEU A 182 8.61 -27.65 6.86
C LEU A 182 7.61 -27.02 7.84
N GLU A 183 6.96 -25.92 7.47
CA GLU A 183 6.00 -25.23 8.34
C GLU A 183 4.81 -26.11 8.68
N LYS A 184 4.24 -26.80 7.69
CA LYS A 184 3.15 -27.75 7.91
C LYS A 184 3.55 -28.86 8.88
N GLY A 185 4.70 -29.49 8.66
CA GLY A 185 5.19 -30.56 9.54
C GLY A 185 5.46 -30.07 10.97
N MET A 186 5.98 -28.85 11.12
CA MET A 186 6.19 -28.23 12.43
C MET A 186 4.88 -27.93 13.13
N LYS A 187 3.89 -27.40 12.42
CA LYS A 187 2.53 -27.16 12.94
C LYS A 187 1.91 -28.46 13.41
N ASP A 188 1.89 -29.48 12.56
CA ASP A 188 1.31 -30.81 12.88
C ASP A 188 2.00 -31.41 14.12
N MET A 189 3.31 -31.28 14.24
CA MET A 189 4.09 -31.74 15.40
C MET A 189 3.74 -30.92 16.66
N CYS A 190 3.65 -29.61 16.58
CA CYS A 190 3.31 -28.77 17.73
C CYS A 190 1.86 -29.01 18.19
N ASP A 191 0.94 -29.22 17.27
CA ASP A 191 -0.46 -29.59 17.59
C ASP A 191 -0.55 -30.94 18.30
N ALA A 192 0.28 -31.92 17.86
CA ALA A 192 0.28 -33.27 18.45
C ALA A 192 0.98 -33.35 19.83
N TYR A 193 2.06 -32.60 20.02
CA TYR A 193 2.95 -32.76 21.20
C TYR A 193 2.99 -31.54 22.12
N SER A 194 2.41 -30.40 21.70
CA SER A 194 2.29 -29.15 22.48
C SER A 194 3.61 -28.73 23.17
N PRO A 195 4.73 -28.56 22.47
CA PRO A 195 6.00 -28.18 23.06
C PRO A 195 5.89 -26.81 23.75
N ALA A 196 6.42 -26.66 24.97
CA ALA A 196 6.23 -25.47 25.79
C ALA A 196 6.77 -24.18 25.18
N ASN A 197 7.81 -24.26 24.35
CA ASN A 197 8.48 -23.11 23.74
C ASN A 197 8.38 -23.09 22.19
N GLY A 198 7.45 -23.86 21.62
CA GLY A 198 7.33 -23.99 20.17
C GLY A 198 8.41 -24.86 19.54
N ALA A 199 8.66 -24.64 18.26
CA ALA A 199 9.64 -25.41 17.49
C ALA A 199 10.33 -24.49 16.46
N THR A 200 11.58 -24.86 16.11
CA THR A 200 12.34 -24.20 15.02
C THR A 200 12.90 -25.28 14.11
N GLY A 201 12.85 -25.07 12.81
CA GLY A 201 13.36 -25.98 11.80
C GLY A 201 14.15 -25.26 10.72
N ILE A 202 15.22 -25.90 10.24
CA ILE A 202 16.03 -25.41 9.13
C ILE A 202 16.33 -26.60 8.20
N VAL A 203 16.17 -26.36 6.89
CA VAL A 203 16.54 -27.31 5.82
C VAL A 203 17.66 -26.71 4.99
N LEU A 204 18.77 -27.41 4.88
CA LEU A 204 19.97 -26.98 4.17
C LEU A 204 20.26 -27.89 2.97
N ASP A 205 20.67 -27.31 1.84
CA ASP A 205 21.28 -28.04 0.75
C ASP A 205 22.76 -28.33 1.09
N VAL A 206 23.06 -29.56 1.36
CA VAL A 206 24.42 -29.99 1.78
C VAL A 206 25.47 -29.83 0.70
N ARG A 207 25.06 -29.58 -0.57
CA ARG A 207 26.00 -29.44 -1.70
C ARG A 207 26.60 -28.05 -1.77
N ASN A 208 25.84 -27.02 -1.38
CA ASN A 208 26.22 -25.61 -1.51
C ASN A 208 26.04 -24.79 -0.23
N GLY A 209 25.43 -25.37 0.81
CA GLY A 209 25.17 -24.70 2.07
C GLY A 209 23.96 -23.73 2.02
N GLY A 210 23.19 -23.71 0.93
CA GLY A 210 22.01 -22.85 0.80
C GLY A 210 20.90 -23.27 1.76
N ILE A 211 20.24 -22.30 2.36
CA ILE A 211 19.06 -22.54 3.20
C ILE A 211 17.87 -22.70 2.28
N LEU A 212 17.29 -23.88 2.23
CA LEU A 212 16.10 -24.19 1.41
C LEU A 212 14.80 -23.84 2.14
N ALA A 213 14.78 -23.93 3.47
CA ALA A 213 13.66 -23.55 4.30
C ALA A 213 14.12 -23.23 5.72
N MET A 214 13.47 -22.27 6.36
CA MET A 214 13.69 -21.89 7.77
C MET A 214 12.39 -21.39 8.37
N ALA A 215 11.96 -22.00 9.48
CA ALA A 215 10.71 -21.64 10.13
C ALA A 215 10.79 -21.75 11.65
N SER A 216 9.99 -20.99 12.35
CA SER A 216 9.72 -21.14 13.78
C SER A 216 8.21 -21.22 14.00
N PHE A 217 7.77 -21.97 14.99
CA PHE A 217 6.38 -22.09 15.37
C PHE A 217 6.24 -21.75 16.88
N PRO A 218 5.25 -20.94 17.32
CA PRO A 218 4.23 -20.32 16.49
C PRO A 218 4.78 -19.26 15.53
N ASN A 219 4.13 -19.16 14.36
CA ASN A 219 4.37 -18.11 13.39
C ASN A 219 3.51 -16.89 13.71
N TYR A 220 3.79 -15.74 13.11
CA TYR A 220 2.92 -14.57 13.12
C TYR A 220 2.31 -14.38 11.71
N ASP A 221 1.13 -13.81 11.70
CA ASP A 221 0.39 -13.43 10.50
C ASP A 221 0.55 -11.91 10.26
#